data_ae09ef4baaffa62e77ac28692dc2c3d4
#
_entry.id   ae09ef4baaffa62e77ac28692dc2c3d4
#
_cell.length_a   1.000
_cell.length_b   1.000
_cell.length_c   1.000
_cell.angle_alpha   90.00
_cell.angle_beta   90.00
_cell.angle_gamma   90.00
#
_symmetry.space_group_name_H-M   'P 1'
#
loop_
_entity.id
_entity.type
_entity.pdbx_description
1 polymer ?
#
loop_
_entity_poly.entity_id
_entity_poly.type
_entity_poly.pdbx_seq_one_letter_code
_entity_poly.pdbx_strand_id
1 'polypeptide(L)'
;MRRASATAVALATLLAAASGCVAFHRPAPVPGQRQGAWAEIRDVATRRYLLYDGVTHRASATAAHLTPAVREARVRRLAEWRSWTDAEVENQLAIERVAAATGEEEFLVAFYTAQLRNNDLDAKESIWQVSIRRGGTEVVASEIHSVRSDAEVRNLFPWIGPFDTIYRIRFAPLPGGPLGDQGFVLAIAGAVGRLPLDYDLPPVPNLPLLLPAPPEQR
;
A
#
# COMPACT_ATOMS: atom_id res chain seq x y z
N MET A 1 -0.36 8.45 70.19
CA MET A 1 -1.21 8.18 69.04
C MET A 1 -0.95 9.22 67.96
N ARG A 2 0.04 9.09 67.08
CA ARG A 2 0.28 9.95 65.88
C ARG A 2 1.40 9.28 65.02
N ARG A 3 1.15 8.14 64.39
CA ARG A 3 2.07 7.54 63.39
C ARG A 3 1.37 6.88 62.18
N ALA A 4 0.10 7.18 61.95
CA ALA A 4 -0.68 6.57 60.87
C ALA A 4 -0.88 7.46 59.60
N SER A 5 -0.42 8.71 59.61
CA SER A 5 -0.76 9.67 58.54
C SER A 5 0.33 9.80 57.46
N ALA A 6 1.54 9.31 57.68
CA ALA A 6 2.63 9.49 56.72
C ALA A 6 2.63 8.42 55.60
N THR A 7 2.15 7.22 55.87
CA THR A 7 2.12 6.11 54.88
C THR A 7 1.00 6.22 53.87
N ALA A 8 -0.10 6.89 54.20
CA ALA A 8 -1.22 7.09 53.26
C ALA A 8 -0.91 8.10 52.15
N VAL A 9 -0.09 9.13 52.46
CA VAL A 9 0.28 10.18 51.49
C VAL A 9 1.28 9.67 50.47
N ALA A 10 2.21 8.75 50.88
CA ALA A 10 3.19 8.18 49.97
C ALA A 10 2.59 7.20 48.97
N LEU A 11 1.48 6.52 49.32
CA LEU A 11 0.80 5.60 48.39
C LEU A 11 -0.04 6.33 47.34
N ALA A 12 -0.59 7.48 47.67
CA ALA A 12 -1.38 8.29 46.76
C ALA A 12 -0.51 8.97 45.66
N THR A 13 0.73 9.32 45.99
CA THR A 13 1.65 9.93 45.02
C THR A 13 2.24 8.90 44.04
N LEU A 14 2.34 7.61 44.39
CA LEU A 14 2.81 6.57 43.48
C LEU A 14 1.76 6.17 42.43
N LEU A 15 0.45 6.28 42.75
CA LEU A 15 -0.61 5.99 41.77
C LEU A 15 -0.82 7.09 40.72
N ALA A 16 -0.42 8.32 41.00
CA ALA A 16 -0.55 9.42 40.05
C ALA A 16 0.53 9.41 38.94
N ALA A 17 1.62 8.68 39.13
CA ALA A 17 2.70 8.57 38.14
C ALA A 17 2.45 7.51 37.04
N ALA A 18 1.43 6.67 37.18
CA ALA A 18 1.12 5.59 36.22
C ALA A 18 0.16 6.02 35.10
N SER A 19 -0.36 7.26 35.11
CA SER A 19 -1.34 7.73 34.11
C SER A 19 -0.71 8.42 32.91
N GLY A 20 0.60 8.30 32.71
CA GLY A 20 1.32 8.83 31.57
C GLY A 20 1.21 7.94 30.32
N CYS A 21 0.04 7.42 29.99
CA CYS A 21 -0.22 6.98 28.63
C CYS A 21 -0.18 8.21 27.72
N VAL A 22 0.99 8.44 27.10
CA VAL A 22 1.08 9.37 25.98
C VAL A 22 0.12 8.82 24.92
N ALA A 23 -1.09 9.36 24.89
CA ALA A 23 -1.99 9.17 23.77
C ALA A 23 -1.24 9.73 22.56
N PHE A 24 -0.70 8.85 21.71
CA PHE A 24 -0.24 9.24 20.39
C PHE A 24 -1.44 9.84 19.67
N HIS A 25 -1.58 11.13 19.78
CA HIS A 25 -2.56 11.86 18.99
C HIS A 25 -2.18 11.67 17.54
N ARG A 26 -2.89 10.78 16.87
CA ARG A 26 -2.84 10.72 15.42
C ARG A 26 -3.32 12.10 14.96
N PRO A 27 -2.52 12.88 14.23
CA PRO A 27 -2.99 14.16 13.73
C PRO A 27 -4.31 13.91 13.01
N ALA A 28 -5.35 14.68 13.39
CA ALA A 28 -6.62 14.59 12.69
C ALA A 28 -6.36 14.78 11.19
N PRO A 29 -7.04 14.01 10.31
CA PRO A 29 -6.91 14.22 8.88
C PRO A 29 -7.15 15.68 8.57
N VAL A 30 -6.21 16.33 7.90
CA VAL A 30 -6.34 17.74 7.53
C VAL A 30 -7.63 17.89 6.73
N PRO A 31 -8.59 18.73 7.17
CA PRO A 31 -9.82 18.97 6.43
C PRO A 31 -9.44 19.42 5.02
N GLY A 32 -9.87 18.69 3.98
CA GLY A 32 -9.54 18.97 2.59
C GLY A 32 -8.71 17.92 1.89
N GLN A 33 -8.06 16.98 2.60
CA GLN A 33 -7.41 15.82 1.97
C GLN A 33 -8.41 14.69 1.66
N ARG A 34 -9.60 15.01 1.25
CA ARG A 34 -10.47 14.04 0.59
C ARG A 34 -9.80 13.71 -0.74
N GLN A 35 -9.40 12.46 -0.90
CA GLN A 35 -8.72 12.02 -2.12
C GLN A 35 -9.67 11.93 -3.33
N GLY A 36 -10.96 12.28 -3.13
CA GLY A 36 -11.97 12.38 -4.18
C GLY A 36 -12.05 11.13 -5.06
N ALA A 37 -12.32 11.33 -6.33
CA ALA A 37 -12.42 10.26 -7.33
C ALA A 37 -11.14 9.42 -7.45
N TRP A 38 -9.97 9.99 -7.14
CA TRP A 38 -8.71 9.24 -7.10
C TRP A 38 -8.75 8.07 -6.14
N ALA A 39 -9.27 8.27 -4.91
CA ALA A 39 -9.32 7.20 -3.91
C ALA A 39 -10.15 6.02 -4.39
N GLU A 40 -11.30 6.27 -4.98
CA GLU A 40 -12.20 5.22 -5.47
C GLU A 40 -11.54 4.41 -6.60
N ILE A 41 -10.96 5.08 -7.60
CA ILE A 41 -10.30 4.43 -8.74
C ILE A 41 -9.08 3.62 -8.28
N ARG A 42 -8.25 4.20 -7.41
CA ARG A 42 -7.08 3.54 -6.84
C ARG A 42 -7.47 2.29 -6.04
N ASP A 43 -8.50 2.39 -5.18
CA ASP A 43 -8.88 1.32 -4.28
C ASP A 43 -9.48 0.13 -5.03
N VAL A 44 -10.25 0.39 -6.08
CA VAL A 44 -10.72 -0.67 -7.00
C VAL A 44 -9.56 -1.41 -7.66
N ALA A 45 -8.50 -0.72 -8.04
CA ALA A 45 -7.32 -1.29 -8.68
C ALA A 45 -6.29 -1.89 -7.69
N THR A 46 -6.57 -1.87 -6.39
CA THR A 46 -5.62 -2.32 -5.36
C THR A 46 -6.02 -3.66 -4.74
N ARG A 47 -5.03 -4.53 -4.57
CA ARG A 47 -5.18 -5.80 -3.83
C ARG A 47 -4.09 -5.90 -2.77
N ARG A 48 -4.40 -6.62 -1.69
CA ARG A 48 -3.48 -6.83 -0.57
C ARG A 48 -3.49 -8.27 -0.13
N TYR A 49 -2.31 -8.76 0.22
CA TYR A 49 -2.14 -10.07 0.86
C TYR A 49 -1.17 -9.99 2.04
N LEU A 50 -1.51 -10.69 3.12
CA LEU A 50 -0.71 -10.80 4.34
C LEU A 50 -0.39 -12.28 4.56
N LEU A 51 0.89 -12.60 4.63
CA LEU A 51 1.39 -13.96 4.86
C LEU A 51 1.77 -14.11 6.33
N TYR A 52 1.12 -15.02 7.01
CA TYR A 52 1.41 -15.39 8.40
C TYR A 52 1.86 -16.83 8.51
N ASP A 53 2.69 -17.09 9.51
CA ASP A 53 3.07 -18.42 9.99
C ASP A 53 2.67 -18.47 11.46
N GLY A 54 1.52 -19.10 11.75
CA GLY A 54 0.84 -18.95 13.03
C GLY A 54 0.49 -17.49 13.30
N VAL A 55 1.04 -16.91 14.35
CA VAL A 55 0.85 -15.48 14.71
C VAL A 55 1.95 -14.58 14.17
N THR A 56 2.97 -15.14 13.53
CA THR A 56 4.13 -14.39 13.03
C THR A 56 3.86 -13.84 11.63
N HIS A 57 3.87 -12.53 11.47
CA HIS A 57 3.80 -11.89 10.15
C HIS A 57 5.11 -12.11 9.40
N ARG A 58 5.07 -12.84 8.29
CA ARG A 58 6.25 -13.22 7.49
C ARG A 58 6.52 -12.26 6.36
N ALA A 59 5.47 -11.88 5.63
CA ALA A 59 5.55 -10.97 4.50
C ALA A 59 4.18 -10.34 4.21
N SER A 60 4.17 -9.22 3.54
CA SER A 60 2.95 -8.63 2.98
C SER A 60 3.23 -7.96 1.64
N ALA A 61 2.21 -7.94 0.80
CA ALA A 61 2.23 -7.20 -0.44
C ALA A 61 0.91 -6.45 -0.62
N THR A 62 1.01 -5.21 -1.07
CA THR A 62 -0.13 -4.42 -1.55
C THR A 62 0.23 -3.92 -2.93
N ALA A 63 -0.59 -4.22 -3.93
CA ALA A 63 -0.33 -3.86 -5.31
C ALA A 63 -1.50 -3.08 -5.92
N ALA A 64 -1.19 -1.97 -6.56
CA ALA A 64 -2.12 -1.24 -7.42
C ALA A 64 -1.80 -1.53 -8.88
N HIS A 65 -2.78 -2.03 -9.64
CA HIS A 65 -2.67 -2.20 -11.08
C HIS A 65 -2.79 -0.82 -11.76
N LEU A 66 -1.77 -0.40 -12.49
CA LEU A 66 -1.72 0.92 -13.12
C LEU A 66 -2.43 0.91 -14.48
N THR A 67 -3.73 0.60 -14.46
CA THR A 67 -4.58 0.65 -15.66
C THR A 67 -4.62 2.06 -16.27
N PRO A 68 -5.03 2.23 -17.53
CA PRO A 68 -5.21 3.57 -18.14
C PRO A 68 -6.05 4.51 -17.27
N ALA A 69 -7.13 4.01 -16.66
CA ALA A 69 -7.99 4.80 -15.77
C ALA A 69 -7.26 5.25 -14.49
N VAL A 70 -6.45 4.36 -13.89
CA VAL A 70 -5.63 4.69 -12.70
C VAL A 70 -4.57 5.73 -13.05
N ARG A 71 -3.91 5.59 -14.20
CA ARG A 71 -2.89 6.53 -14.67
C ARG A 71 -3.49 7.92 -14.88
N GLU A 72 -4.63 8.02 -15.59
CA GLU A 72 -5.34 9.27 -15.80
C GLU A 72 -5.77 9.93 -14.48
N ALA A 73 -6.42 9.18 -13.59
CA ALA A 73 -6.85 9.68 -12.29
C ALA A 73 -5.68 10.17 -11.44
N ARG A 74 -4.53 9.49 -11.50
CA ARG A 74 -3.29 9.90 -10.84
C ARG A 74 -2.80 11.26 -11.37
N VAL A 75 -2.75 11.43 -12.68
CA VAL A 75 -2.34 12.69 -13.32
C VAL A 75 -3.24 13.84 -12.88
N ARG A 76 -4.57 13.65 -12.88
CA ARG A 76 -5.52 14.67 -12.43
C ARG A 76 -5.31 15.00 -10.95
N ARG A 77 -5.05 13.99 -10.12
CA ARG A 77 -4.75 14.22 -8.69
C ARG A 77 -3.47 15.01 -8.47
N LEU A 78 -2.41 14.71 -9.22
CA LEU A 78 -1.16 15.47 -9.18
C LEU A 78 -1.35 16.91 -9.67
N ALA A 79 -2.15 17.10 -10.72
CA ALA A 79 -2.49 18.42 -11.24
C ALA A 79 -3.16 19.31 -10.19
N GLU A 80 -4.10 18.74 -9.40
CA GLU A 80 -4.73 19.44 -8.28
C GLU A 80 -3.70 19.89 -7.23
N TRP A 81 -2.77 19.02 -6.86
CA TRP A 81 -1.75 19.35 -5.85
C TRP A 81 -0.71 20.36 -6.33
N ARG A 82 -0.38 20.29 -7.62
CA ARG A 82 0.68 21.11 -8.21
C ARG A 82 0.14 22.34 -8.94
N SER A 83 -1.20 22.51 -8.93
CA SER A 83 -1.89 23.60 -9.63
C SER A 83 -1.48 23.70 -11.11
N TRP A 84 -1.43 22.54 -11.80
CA TRP A 84 -1.08 22.49 -13.20
C TRP A 84 -2.13 23.20 -14.07
N THR A 85 -1.67 23.81 -15.14
CA THR A 85 -2.53 24.34 -16.21
C THR A 85 -3.13 23.20 -17.03
N ASP A 86 -4.22 23.48 -17.74
CA ASP A 86 -4.86 22.48 -18.62
C ASP A 86 -3.89 21.93 -19.67
N ALA A 87 -2.97 22.76 -20.18
CA ALA A 87 -1.95 22.33 -21.13
C ALA A 87 -0.94 21.35 -20.52
N GLU A 88 -0.52 21.57 -19.28
CA GLU A 88 0.38 20.66 -18.56
C GLU A 88 -0.31 19.32 -18.26
N VAL A 89 -1.59 19.37 -17.86
CA VAL A 89 -2.41 18.16 -17.64
C VAL A 89 -2.50 17.35 -18.93
N GLU A 90 -2.88 17.98 -20.06
CA GLU A 90 -3.04 17.27 -21.34
C GLU A 90 -1.71 16.70 -21.84
N ASN A 91 -0.61 17.42 -21.68
CA ASN A 91 0.72 16.89 -22.01
C ASN A 91 1.07 15.65 -21.20
N GLN A 92 0.81 15.67 -19.88
CA GLN A 92 1.08 14.51 -19.01
C GLN A 92 0.15 13.34 -19.34
N LEU A 93 -1.13 13.59 -19.62
CA LEU A 93 -2.06 12.56 -20.09
C LEU A 93 -1.63 11.94 -21.42
N ALA A 94 -1.08 12.73 -22.34
CA ALA A 94 -0.55 12.20 -23.60
C ALA A 94 0.62 11.24 -23.36
N ILE A 95 1.53 11.55 -22.43
CA ILE A 95 2.64 10.67 -22.03
C ILE A 95 2.10 9.34 -21.47
N GLU A 96 1.13 9.40 -20.56
CA GLU A 96 0.54 8.19 -19.96
C GLU A 96 -0.22 7.35 -21.00
N ARG A 97 -0.89 7.97 -21.97
CA ARG A 97 -1.55 7.23 -23.06
C ARG A 97 -0.56 6.49 -23.96
N VAL A 98 0.58 7.12 -24.27
CA VAL A 98 1.66 6.47 -25.02
C VAL A 98 2.21 5.29 -24.23
N ALA A 99 2.47 5.45 -22.94
CA ALA A 99 2.92 4.37 -22.09
C ALA A 99 1.89 3.21 -22.00
N ALA A 100 0.60 3.52 -21.91
CA ALA A 100 -0.46 2.51 -21.89
C ALA A 100 -0.61 1.78 -23.24
N ALA A 101 -0.29 2.44 -24.36
CA ALA A 101 -0.41 1.87 -25.70
C ALA A 101 0.66 0.79 -26.00
N THR A 102 1.69 0.64 -25.18
CA THR A 102 2.68 -0.44 -25.32
C THR A 102 2.10 -1.84 -25.13
N GLY A 103 0.94 -1.93 -24.48
CA GLY A 103 0.32 -3.20 -24.08
C GLY A 103 1.01 -3.88 -22.91
N GLU A 104 1.97 -3.22 -22.28
CA GLU A 104 2.60 -3.68 -21.04
C GLU A 104 1.67 -3.50 -19.86
N GLU A 105 1.67 -4.48 -18.97
CA GLU A 105 0.97 -4.36 -17.68
C GLU A 105 1.94 -3.86 -16.61
N GLU A 106 1.49 -2.90 -15.81
CA GLU A 106 2.33 -2.26 -14.80
C GLU A 106 1.63 -2.21 -13.45
N PHE A 107 2.39 -2.52 -12.41
CA PHE A 107 1.93 -2.49 -11.02
C PHE A 107 2.85 -1.63 -10.15
N LEU A 108 2.25 -0.89 -9.21
CA LEU A 108 2.98 -0.32 -8.08
C LEU A 108 2.75 -1.23 -6.87
N VAL A 109 3.83 -1.76 -6.32
CA VAL A 109 3.79 -2.75 -5.24
C VAL A 109 4.54 -2.24 -4.03
N ALA A 110 3.88 -2.21 -2.87
CA ALA A 110 4.54 -2.09 -1.58
C ALA A 110 4.72 -3.50 -1.01
N PHE A 111 5.96 -3.84 -0.73
CA PHE A 111 6.35 -5.16 -0.30
C PHE A 111 7.15 -5.10 1.00
N TYR A 112 6.81 -5.97 1.93
CA TYR A 112 7.47 -6.13 3.21
C TYR A 112 7.78 -7.59 3.49
N THR A 113 8.95 -7.84 4.07
CA THR A 113 9.28 -9.13 4.70
C THR A 113 9.86 -8.92 6.09
N ALA A 114 9.59 -9.86 7.00
CA ALA A 114 10.16 -9.83 8.34
C ALA A 114 11.70 -9.91 8.35
N GLN A 115 12.29 -10.47 7.30
CA GLN A 115 13.74 -10.48 7.08
C GLN A 115 14.09 -9.45 6.01
N LEU A 116 14.53 -8.26 6.41
CA LEU A 116 14.80 -7.13 5.51
C LEU A 116 15.72 -7.45 4.34
N ARG A 117 16.67 -8.37 4.51
CA ARG A 117 17.56 -8.83 3.42
C ARG A 117 16.82 -9.51 2.27
N ASN A 118 15.61 -9.99 2.50
CA ASN A 118 14.76 -10.63 1.50
C ASN A 118 13.72 -9.65 0.93
N ASN A 119 13.80 -8.36 1.25
CA ASN A 119 12.97 -7.32 0.69
C ASN A 119 13.67 -6.73 -0.55
N ASP A 120 13.88 -7.56 -1.55
CA ASP A 120 14.81 -7.39 -2.66
C ASP A 120 14.26 -7.91 -4.00
N LEU A 121 12.98 -7.61 -4.30
CA LEU A 121 12.31 -8.11 -5.52
C LEU A 121 13.06 -7.77 -6.82
N ASP A 122 13.84 -6.68 -6.83
CA ASP A 122 14.64 -6.21 -7.96
C ASP A 122 16.07 -6.76 -7.99
N ALA A 123 16.46 -7.57 -6.99
CA ALA A 123 17.78 -8.19 -7.00
C ALA A 123 17.85 -9.39 -7.95
N LYS A 124 18.97 -9.53 -8.61
CA LYS A 124 19.22 -10.65 -9.56
C LYS A 124 19.09 -12.04 -8.91
N GLU A 125 19.49 -12.13 -7.64
CA GLU A 125 19.45 -13.36 -6.83
C GLU A 125 18.35 -13.32 -5.77
N SER A 126 17.27 -12.57 -6.03
CA SER A 126 16.12 -12.56 -5.14
C SER A 126 15.56 -13.95 -4.94
N ILE A 127 15.14 -14.24 -3.71
CA ILE A 127 14.42 -15.49 -3.41
C ILE A 127 12.97 -15.47 -3.91
N TRP A 128 12.52 -14.33 -4.45
CA TRP A 128 11.16 -14.11 -4.90
C TRP A 128 11.08 -14.11 -6.41
N GLN A 129 9.99 -14.65 -6.92
CA GLN A 129 9.58 -14.52 -8.31
C GLN A 129 8.23 -13.82 -8.35
N VAL A 130 8.08 -12.87 -9.26
CA VAL A 130 6.82 -12.17 -9.49
C VAL A 130 6.23 -12.62 -10.81
N SER A 131 4.96 -13.04 -10.79
CA SER A 131 4.27 -13.55 -11.97
C SER A 131 2.80 -13.12 -12.00
N ILE A 132 2.22 -13.04 -13.21
CA ILE A 132 0.79 -12.95 -13.44
C ILE A 132 0.30 -14.32 -13.90
N ARG A 133 -0.81 -14.77 -13.30
CA ARG A 133 -1.50 -16.00 -13.75
C ARG A 133 -2.92 -15.65 -14.18
N ARG A 134 -3.26 -16.01 -15.44
CA ARG A 134 -4.55 -15.83 -16.06
C ARG A 134 -4.91 -17.06 -16.90
N GLY A 135 -6.10 -17.65 -16.66
CA GLY A 135 -6.61 -18.75 -17.48
C GLY A 135 -5.65 -19.94 -17.64
N GLY A 136 -4.85 -20.26 -16.60
CA GLY A 136 -3.86 -21.35 -16.65
C GLY A 136 -2.50 -20.96 -17.24
N THR A 137 -2.34 -19.76 -17.81
CA THR A 137 -1.07 -19.23 -18.29
C THR A 137 -0.40 -18.41 -17.18
N GLU A 138 0.90 -18.63 -16.98
CA GLU A 138 1.72 -17.87 -16.05
C GLU A 138 2.83 -17.12 -16.82
N VAL A 139 2.92 -15.81 -16.55
CA VAL A 139 3.92 -14.92 -17.16
C VAL A 139 4.71 -14.25 -16.05
N VAL A 140 6.04 -14.37 -16.13
CA VAL A 140 6.96 -13.75 -15.17
C VAL A 140 7.15 -12.27 -15.50
N ALA A 141 7.38 -11.44 -14.49
CA ALA A 141 7.68 -10.02 -14.67
C ALA A 141 8.92 -9.85 -15.58
N SER A 142 8.82 -8.94 -16.54
CA SER A 142 9.91 -8.58 -17.44
C SER A 142 10.87 -7.58 -16.82
N GLU A 143 10.38 -6.74 -15.91
CA GLU A 143 11.15 -5.68 -15.29
C GLU A 143 10.64 -5.40 -13.87
N ILE A 144 11.56 -5.25 -12.91
CA ILE A 144 11.26 -4.87 -11.53
C ILE A 144 12.27 -3.81 -11.11
N HIS A 145 11.78 -2.67 -10.64
CA HIS A 145 12.61 -1.58 -10.14
C HIS A 145 12.10 -1.08 -8.81
N SER A 146 12.99 -0.85 -7.87
CA SER A 146 12.66 -0.13 -6.64
C SER A 146 12.36 1.35 -6.95
N VAL A 147 11.36 1.88 -6.26
CA VAL A 147 10.89 3.26 -6.40
C VAL A 147 11.12 3.99 -5.09
N ARG A 148 11.60 5.22 -5.18
CA ARG A 148 11.78 6.06 -3.99
C ARG A 148 10.43 6.33 -3.31
N SER A 149 10.37 6.04 -2.02
CA SER A 149 9.22 6.32 -1.16
C SER A 149 9.26 7.76 -0.67
N ASP A 150 8.88 8.72 -1.51
CA ASP A 150 8.75 10.12 -1.11
C ASP A 150 7.34 10.45 -0.58
N ALA A 151 7.15 11.70 -0.17
CA ALA A 151 5.87 12.14 0.38
C ALA A 151 4.74 12.11 -0.65
N GLU A 152 5.04 12.37 -1.93
CA GLU A 152 4.03 12.35 -3.00
C GLU A 152 3.50 10.93 -3.22
N VAL A 153 4.41 9.95 -3.38
CA VAL A 153 4.04 8.54 -3.56
C VAL A 153 3.24 8.03 -2.37
N ARG A 154 3.64 8.37 -1.13
CA ARG A 154 2.90 7.97 0.08
C ARG A 154 1.52 8.61 0.20
N ASN A 155 1.37 9.84 -0.25
CA ASN A 155 0.07 10.51 -0.25
C ASN A 155 -0.86 9.98 -1.35
N LEU A 156 -0.33 9.62 -2.51
CA LEU A 156 -1.10 8.94 -3.55
C LEU A 156 -1.53 7.54 -3.10
N PHE A 157 -0.65 6.81 -2.44
CA PHE A 157 -0.85 5.42 -2.03
C PHE A 157 -0.69 5.27 -0.51
N PRO A 158 -1.69 5.69 0.28
CA PRO A 158 -1.59 5.75 1.75
C PRO A 158 -1.48 4.40 2.44
N TRP A 159 -1.64 3.31 1.71
CA TRP A 159 -1.42 1.96 2.19
C TRP A 159 0.07 1.56 2.28
N ILE A 160 0.98 2.39 1.76
CA ILE A 160 2.42 2.17 1.88
C ILE A 160 2.86 2.38 3.32
N GLY A 161 3.34 1.33 3.95
CA GLY A 161 3.84 1.33 5.32
C GLY A 161 5.27 1.92 5.42
N PRO A 162 5.71 2.23 6.65
CA PRO A 162 7.05 2.80 6.88
C PRO A 162 8.19 1.82 6.59
N PHE A 163 7.91 0.51 6.59
CA PHE A 163 8.89 -0.55 6.37
C PHE A 163 8.76 -1.22 5.00
N ASP A 164 7.83 -0.75 4.17
CA ASP A 164 7.65 -1.29 2.84
C ASP A 164 8.71 -0.74 1.89
N THR A 165 9.25 -1.61 1.04
CA THR A 165 9.95 -1.20 -0.17
C THR A 165 8.93 -1.12 -1.31
N ILE A 166 9.02 -0.06 -2.09
CA ILE A 166 8.11 0.16 -3.20
C ILE A 166 8.77 -0.30 -4.49
N TYR A 167 8.05 -1.07 -5.27
CA TYR A 167 8.50 -1.54 -6.57
C TYR A 167 7.53 -1.13 -7.67
N ARG A 168 8.09 -0.79 -8.82
CA ARG A 168 7.38 -0.75 -10.09
C ARG A 168 7.70 -2.04 -10.82
N ILE A 169 6.65 -2.80 -11.14
CA ILE A 169 6.76 -4.11 -11.75
C ILE A 169 6.06 -4.07 -13.09
N ARG A 170 6.74 -4.47 -14.15
CA ARG A 170 6.23 -4.52 -15.51
C ARG A 170 6.22 -5.94 -16.05
N PHE A 171 5.25 -6.17 -16.90
CA PHE A 171 5.11 -7.38 -17.69
C PHE A 171 5.06 -7.00 -19.16
N ALA A 172 5.80 -7.71 -19.99
CA ALA A 172 5.66 -7.61 -21.45
C ALA A 172 4.21 -7.88 -21.87
N PRO A 173 3.78 -7.42 -23.05
CA PRO A 173 2.44 -7.69 -23.54
C PRO A 173 2.05 -9.15 -23.37
N LEU A 174 0.92 -9.38 -22.68
CA LEU A 174 0.53 -10.71 -22.27
C LEU A 174 -0.06 -11.51 -23.43
N PRO A 175 0.19 -12.84 -23.48
CA PRO A 175 -0.56 -13.72 -24.37
C PRO A 175 -2.07 -13.61 -24.12
N GLY A 176 -2.85 -13.38 -25.17
CA GLY A 176 -4.29 -13.16 -25.05
C GLY A 176 -4.70 -11.71 -24.79
N GLY A 177 -3.79 -10.75 -24.92
CA GLY A 177 -4.05 -9.31 -24.82
C GLY A 177 -4.01 -8.77 -23.40
N PRO A 178 -4.33 -7.46 -23.22
CA PRO A 178 -4.32 -6.78 -21.93
C PRO A 178 -5.21 -7.47 -20.89
N LEU A 179 -4.89 -7.25 -19.60
CA LEU A 179 -5.67 -7.81 -18.49
C LEU A 179 -7.10 -7.28 -18.50
N GLY A 180 -7.29 -6.00 -18.77
CA GLY A 180 -8.62 -5.38 -18.81
C GLY A 180 -9.41 -5.67 -17.52
N ASP A 181 -10.71 -6.03 -17.71
CA ASP A 181 -11.60 -6.44 -16.63
C ASP A 181 -11.58 -7.96 -16.37
N GLN A 182 -10.67 -8.69 -17.00
CA GLN A 182 -10.53 -10.12 -16.79
C GLN A 182 -9.83 -10.39 -15.47
N GLY A 183 -10.34 -11.36 -14.74
CA GLY A 183 -9.72 -11.80 -13.51
C GLY A 183 -8.34 -12.42 -13.71
N PHE A 184 -7.44 -12.12 -12.79
CA PHE A 184 -6.08 -12.64 -12.76
C PHE A 184 -5.52 -12.63 -11.33
N VAL A 185 -4.43 -13.34 -11.13
CA VAL A 185 -3.68 -13.31 -9.87
C VAL A 185 -2.28 -12.78 -10.15
N LEU A 186 -1.91 -11.67 -9.49
CA LEU A 186 -0.53 -11.26 -9.36
C LEU A 186 0.07 -12.01 -8.17
N ALA A 187 1.08 -12.85 -8.39
CA ALA A 187 1.70 -13.66 -7.37
C ALA A 187 3.14 -13.24 -7.11
N ILE A 188 3.49 -13.10 -5.83
CA ILE A 188 4.88 -12.98 -5.37
C ILE A 188 5.17 -14.27 -4.61
N ALA A 189 6.04 -15.11 -5.15
CA ALA A 189 6.30 -16.45 -4.62
C ALA A 189 7.79 -16.67 -4.38
N GLY A 190 8.12 -17.35 -3.29
CA GLY A 190 9.51 -17.63 -2.93
C GLY A 190 9.62 -18.65 -1.81
N ALA A 191 10.84 -18.87 -1.30
CA ALA A 191 11.10 -19.84 -0.24
C ALA A 191 10.35 -19.54 1.09
N VAL A 192 9.94 -18.30 1.32
CA VAL A 192 9.19 -17.89 2.52
C VAL A 192 7.70 -18.23 2.40
N GLY A 193 7.17 -18.30 1.17
CA GLY A 193 5.78 -18.57 0.88
C GLY A 193 5.28 -17.91 -0.40
N ARG A 194 3.96 -17.81 -0.54
CA ARG A 194 3.31 -17.22 -1.71
C ARG A 194 2.30 -16.18 -1.27
N LEU A 195 2.33 -15.02 -1.92
CA LEU A 195 1.39 -13.91 -1.74
C LEU A 195 0.56 -13.75 -3.03
N PRO A 196 -0.61 -14.40 -3.12
CA PRO A 196 -1.52 -14.23 -4.25
C PRO A 196 -2.36 -12.97 -4.06
N LEU A 197 -2.19 -11.99 -4.92
CA LEU A 197 -3.04 -10.81 -5.01
C LEU A 197 -4.08 -11.09 -6.09
N ASP A 198 -5.27 -11.44 -5.67
CA ASP A 198 -6.33 -11.94 -6.52
C ASP A 198 -7.23 -10.79 -6.98
N TYR A 199 -7.21 -10.51 -8.28
CA TYR A 199 -8.01 -9.46 -8.92
C TYR A 199 -9.38 -9.94 -9.39
N ASP A 200 -9.71 -11.22 -9.24
CA ASP A 200 -11.08 -11.75 -9.36
C ASP A 200 -11.92 -11.42 -8.14
N LEU A 201 -11.27 -11.27 -6.98
CA LEU A 201 -11.95 -10.92 -5.74
C LEU A 201 -12.24 -9.41 -5.68
N PRO A 202 -13.32 -9.00 -5.00
CA PRO A 202 -13.58 -7.59 -4.76
C PRO A 202 -12.39 -6.95 -4.01
N PRO A 203 -12.09 -5.67 -4.26
CA PRO A 203 -11.06 -4.95 -3.52
C PRO A 203 -11.36 -5.04 -2.03
N VAL A 204 -10.34 -5.39 -1.25
CA VAL A 204 -10.46 -5.32 0.20
C VAL A 204 -10.64 -3.84 0.54
N PRO A 205 -11.78 -3.44 1.12
CA PRO A 205 -11.94 -2.05 1.53
C PRO A 205 -10.73 -1.69 2.40
N ASN A 206 -10.16 -0.50 2.17
CA ASN A 206 -9.13 0.03 3.04
C ASN A 206 -9.73 0.10 4.44
N LEU A 207 -9.63 -0.99 5.17
CA LEU A 207 -9.85 -0.97 6.60
C LEU A 207 -8.79 -0.01 7.14
N PRO A 208 -9.15 1.21 7.56
CA PRO A 208 -8.31 1.91 8.49
C PRO A 208 -8.07 0.89 9.58
N LEU A 209 -6.80 0.70 9.98
CA LEU A 209 -6.50 -0.08 11.18
C LEU A 209 -7.56 0.28 12.20
N LEU A 210 -8.55 -0.61 12.40
CA LEU A 210 -9.63 -0.42 13.37
C LEU A 210 -8.98 -0.53 14.75
N LEU A 211 -8.36 0.55 15.16
CA LEU A 211 -8.27 0.83 16.59
C LEU A 211 -9.72 1.14 17.02
N PRO A 212 -10.25 0.43 18.00
CA PRO A 212 -11.58 0.71 18.50
C PRO A 212 -11.70 2.21 18.80
N ALA A 213 -12.81 2.82 18.40
CA ALA A 213 -13.09 4.20 18.72
C ALA A 213 -12.95 4.36 20.24
N PRO A 214 -12.29 5.43 20.73
CA PRO A 214 -12.25 5.70 22.15
C PRO A 214 -13.68 5.81 22.64
N PRO A 215 -14.00 5.25 23.84
CA PRO A 215 -15.34 5.35 24.41
C PRO A 215 -15.75 6.82 24.46
N GLU A 216 -16.93 7.11 23.94
CA GLU A 216 -17.53 8.43 24.06
C GLU A 216 -17.59 8.80 25.54
N GLN A 217 -16.86 9.84 25.91
CA GLN A 217 -16.98 10.44 27.24
C GLN A 217 -18.35 11.14 27.30
N ARG A 218 -19.28 10.55 28.04
CA ARG A 218 -20.52 11.21 28.47
C ARG A 218 -20.23 12.12 29.64
#